data_366fc9a8c95da6a6afaffe85d2490653
#
_entry.id   366fc9a8c95da6a6afaffe85d2490653
#
_cell.length_a   1.000
_cell.length_b   1.000
_cell.length_c   1.000
_cell.angle_alpha   90.00
_cell.angle_beta   90.00
_cell.angle_gamma   90.00
#
_symmetry.space_group_name_H-M   'P 1'
#
loop_
_entity.id
_entity.type
_entity.pdbx_description
1 polymer ?
#
loop_
_entity_poly.entity_id
_entity_poly.type
_entity_poly.pdbx_seq_one_letter_code
_entity_poly.pdbx_strand_id
1 'polypeptide(L)'
;MYKHVFGPVPSRRLGISLGVDLVVSKSCNLNCIFCECGATKKIQLERKRFKDMNEILEEISTVLKDIKPDYITFSGSGEPTLSLDLGNISRAIKEDLKYQGKICLITNSLLLADENLMKELEYIDLIVPTLNTLTQDIFEKIVRPDYRTSVEEIRKGFINLNNSKYTGKIWIEIFILENVNDSDKNFVDIANFLKSENIRYDKIQLNTIDRVGAERDLKAISFDKILKAKKILEENELHNIEIIKSLNELEENQKIQVNQELLDNMKQKRLYQ
;
A
#
# COMPACT_ATOMS: atom_id res chain seq x y z
N MET A 1 7.36 -12.35 20.67
CA MET A 1 6.70 -12.15 19.33
C MET A 1 6.19 -10.73 19.30
N TYR A 2 6.56 -9.95 18.30
CA TYR A 2 6.11 -8.57 18.17
C TYR A 2 4.62 -8.49 17.82
N LYS A 3 3.91 -7.51 18.39
CA LYS A 3 2.46 -7.29 18.19
C LYS A 3 2.19 -6.30 17.07
N HIS A 4 3.09 -5.33 16.87
CA HIS A 4 2.87 -4.15 16.03
C HIS A 4 3.77 -4.14 14.80
N VAL A 5 4.94 -4.77 14.87
CA VAL A 5 5.86 -4.87 13.75
C VAL A 5 5.92 -6.28 13.19
N PHE A 6 6.26 -6.40 11.92
CA PHE A 6 6.47 -7.66 11.22
C PHE A 6 7.63 -7.54 10.23
N GLY A 7 8.33 -8.63 10.03
CA GLY A 7 9.57 -8.61 9.27
C GLY A 7 10.79 -8.44 10.18
N PRO A 8 11.91 -7.85 9.69
CA PRO A 8 12.10 -7.33 8.32
C PRO A 8 11.96 -8.39 7.24
N VAL A 9 11.47 -7.98 6.07
CA VAL A 9 11.28 -8.87 4.92
C VAL A 9 11.94 -8.29 3.67
N PRO A 10 12.45 -9.12 2.76
CA PRO A 10 12.81 -8.66 1.43
C PRO A 10 11.53 -8.26 0.70
N SER A 11 11.41 -6.96 0.45
CA SER A 11 10.29 -6.41 -0.30
C SER A 11 10.57 -6.48 -1.79
N ARG A 12 9.57 -6.84 -2.58
CA ARG A 12 9.67 -6.80 -4.05
C ARG A 12 9.97 -5.41 -4.62
N ARG A 13 9.81 -4.35 -3.78
CA ARG A 13 9.86 -2.93 -4.18
C ARG A 13 10.85 -2.10 -3.39
N LEU A 14 11.07 -2.44 -2.13
CA LEU A 14 11.63 -1.53 -1.13
C LEU A 14 12.95 -2.01 -0.50
N GLY A 15 13.58 -3.06 -1.06
CA GLY A 15 14.72 -3.68 -0.40
C GLY A 15 14.31 -4.39 0.89
N ILE A 16 15.07 -4.24 1.97
CA ILE A 16 14.72 -4.79 3.28
C ILE A 16 13.72 -3.86 3.97
N SER A 17 12.52 -4.35 4.26
CA SER A 17 11.43 -3.56 4.84
C SER A 17 10.96 -4.11 6.18
N LEU A 18 10.91 -3.25 7.20
CA LEU A 18 10.23 -3.50 8.45
C LEU A 18 8.79 -3.00 8.34
N GLY A 19 7.82 -3.89 8.39
CA GLY A 19 6.41 -3.53 8.37
C GLY A 19 5.93 -3.08 9.75
N VAL A 20 5.12 -2.03 9.79
CA VAL A 20 4.48 -1.50 11.00
C VAL A 20 2.97 -1.42 10.78
N ASP A 21 2.24 -2.15 11.60
CA ASP A 21 0.77 -2.20 11.57
C ASP A 21 0.20 -1.22 12.58
N LEU A 22 -0.34 -0.10 12.09
CA LEU A 22 -0.89 0.99 12.91
C LEU A 22 -2.32 0.73 13.38
N VAL A 23 -3.00 -0.29 12.85
CA VAL A 23 -4.41 -0.57 13.16
C VAL A 23 -4.55 -1.94 13.81
N VAL A 24 -5.68 -2.19 14.45
CA VAL A 24 -6.00 -3.54 14.93
C VAL A 24 -6.52 -4.39 13.78
N SER A 25 -6.47 -5.71 13.98
CA SER A 25 -6.83 -6.71 12.95
C SER A 25 -8.02 -6.28 12.10
N LYS A 26 -7.78 -6.24 10.79
CA LYS A 26 -8.77 -5.98 9.74
C LYS A 26 -9.57 -4.68 9.88
N SER A 27 -8.96 -3.64 10.48
CA SER A 27 -9.53 -2.29 10.44
C SER A 27 -9.21 -1.62 9.10
N CYS A 28 -10.18 -1.61 8.21
CA CYS A 28 -10.05 -1.02 6.88
C CYS A 28 -11.35 -0.30 6.50
N ASN A 29 -11.24 0.73 5.69
CA ASN A 29 -12.37 1.46 5.11
C ASN A 29 -12.86 0.86 3.78
N LEU A 30 -12.24 -0.23 3.33
CA LEU A 30 -12.59 -1.01 2.16
C LEU A 30 -12.62 -2.52 2.47
N ASN A 31 -13.27 -3.30 1.61
CA ASN A 31 -13.33 -4.76 1.69
C ASN A 31 -12.88 -5.39 0.36
N CYS A 32 -11.64 -5.12 -0.04
CA CYS A 32 -11.09 -5.54 -1.33
C CYS A 32 -11.14 -7.06 -1.51
N ILE A 33 -11.62 -7.51 -2.66
CA ILE A 33 -11.73 -8.95 -3.00
C ILE A 33 -10.37 -9.66 -3.05
N PHE A 34 -9.30 -8.93 -3.37
CA PHE A 34 -7.92 -9.44 -3.48
C PHE A 34 -7.09 -9.29 -2.20
N CYS A 35 -7.66 -8.81 -1.09
CA CYS A 35 -6.88 -8.49 0.11
C CYS A 35 -6.28 -9.74 0.74
N GLU A 36 -4.95 -9.83 0.81
CA GLU A 36 -4.21 -10.95 1.42
C GLU A 36 -4.51 -11.14 2.92
N CYS A 37 -4.98 -10.07 3.59
CA CYS A 37 -5.40 -10.14 4.99
C CYS A 37 -6.85 -10.65 5.18
N GLY A 38 -7.48 -11.14 4.12
CA GLY A 38 -8.85 -11.65 4.14
C GLY A 38 -9.94 -10.55 4.08
N ALA A 39 -11.20 -10.93 4.26
CA ALA A 39 -12.33 -10.03 4.14
C ALA A 39 -12.46 -9.08 5.34
N THR A 40 -12.83 -7.83 5.09
CA THR A 40 -13.16 -6.84 6.11
C THR A 40 -14.60 -7.07 6.60
N LYS A 41 -14.76 -7.56 7.82
CA LYS A 41 -16.09 -7.88 8.38
C LYS A 41 -16.90 -6.63 8.70
N LYS A 42 -16.25 -5.57 9.13
CA LYS A 42 -16.87 -4.28 9.45
C LYS A 42 -16.02 -3.15 8.93
N ILE A 43 -16.56 -2.40 7.98
CA ILE A 43 -15.88 -1.24 7.39
C ILE A 43 -15.74 -0.14 8.46
N GLN A 44 -14.53 0.40 8.56
CA GLN A 44 -14.17 1.48 9.47
C GLN A 44 -13.95 2.75 8.65
N LEU A 45 -14.87 3.72 8.72
CA LEU A 45 -14.74 4.97 7.95
C LEU A 45 -14.00 6.06 8.73
N GLU A 46 -14.16 6.08 10.04
CA GLU A 46 -13.63 7.13 10.89
C GLU A 46 -12.21 6.82 11.34
N ARG A 47 -11.36 7.81 11.30
CA ARG A 47 -10.01 7.77 11.85
C ARG A 47 -10.06 7.74 13.38
N LYS A 48 -9.18 6.95 13.99
CA LYS A 48 -9.05 6.87 15.47
C LYS A 48 -7.68 6.38 15.89
N ARG A 49 -7.40 6.42 17.19
CA ARG A 49 -6.26 5.72 17.78
C ARG A 49 -6.60 4.25 17.98
N PHE A 50 -5.77 3.38 17.46
CA PHE A 50 -5.98 1.93 17.51
C PHE A 50 -5.06 1.22 18.50
N LYS A 51 -3.85 1.73 18.68
CA LYS A 51 -2.79 1.11 19.45
C LYS A 51 -2.04 2.15 20.27
N ASP A 52 -1.32 1.72 21.30
CA ASP A 52 -0.43 2.61 22.04
C ASP A 52 0.81 2.92 21.17
N MET A 53 1.06 4.21 20.96
CA MET A 53 2.20 4.69 20.18
C MET A 53 3.54 4.28 20.79
N ASN A 54 3.64 4.28 22.14
CA ASN A 54 4.88 3.93 22.81
C ASN A 54 5.21 2.46 22.63
N GLU A 55 4.22 1.55 22.69
CA GLU A 55 4.43 0.13 22.41
C GLU A 55 4.94 -0.08 20.98
N ILE A 56 4.37 0.63 19.98
CA ILE A 56 4.84 0.57 18.59
C ILE A 56 6.30 1.03 18.48
N LEU A 57 6.64 2.17 19.08
CA LEU A 57 7.99 2.74 19.02
C LEU A 57 9.01 1.87 19.77
N GLU A 58 8.63 1.25 20.87
CA GLU A 58 9.49 0.31 21.60
C GLU A 58 9.82 -0.94 20.75
N GLU A 59 8.82 -1.52 20.09
CA GLU A 59 9.05 -2.66 19.17
C GLU A 59 9.95 -2.26 18.00
N ILE A 60 9.71 -1.09 17.37
CA ILE A 60 10.57 -0.56 16.30
C ILE A 60 12.01 -0.39 16.81
N SER A 61 12.17 0.32 17.94
CA SER A 61 13.49 0.56 18.55
C SER A 61 14.23 -0.74 18.85
N THR A 62 13.51 -1.77 19.30
CA THR A 62 14.11 -3.09 19.59
C THR A 62 14.65 -3.73 18.32
N VAL A 63 13.88 -3.71 17.22
CA VAL A 63 14.34 -4.28 15.93
C VAL A 63 15.52 -3.48 15.37
N LEU A 64 15.50 -2.16 15.49
CA LEU A 64 16.55 -1.28 14.94
C LEU A 64 17.92 -1.43 15.63
N LYS A 65 17.98 -2.06 16.83
CA LYS A 65 19.27 -2.42 17.49
C LYS A 65 20.06 -3.44 16.69
N ASP A 66 19.37 -4.39 16.08
CA ASP A 66 19.99 -5.54 15.43
C ASP A 66 19.99 -5.43 13.91
N ILE A 67 19.02 -4.72 13.33
CA ILE A 67 18.79 -4.67 11.88
C ILE A 67 18.55 -3.24 11.43
N LYS A 68 19.15 -2.88 10.31
CA LYS A 68 18.94 -1.59 9.63
C LYS A 68 18.14 -1.82 8.35
N PRO A 69 16.81 -1.79 8.39
CA PRO A 69 16.00 -1.92 7.19
C PRO A 69 16.19 -0.71 6.27
N ASP A 70 16.02 -0.89 4.95
CA ASP A 70 16.00 0.21 3.99
C ASP A 70 14.76 1.08 4.18
N TYR A 71 13.64 0.43 4.51
CA TYR A 71 12.37 1.09 4.77
C TYR A 71 11.69 0.59 6.04
N ILE A 72 11.09 1.52 6.78
CA ILE A 72 9.99 1.24 7.70
C ILE A 72 8.70 1.50 6.92
N THR A 73 7.82 0.51 6.83
CA THR A 73 6.64 0.58 5.96
C THR A 73 5.36 0.50 6.78
N PHE A 74 4.57 1.55 6.77
CA PHE A 74 3.22 1.52 7.30
C PHE A 74 2.31 0.74 6.36
N SER A 75 1.93 -0.44 6.79
CA SER A 75 1.08 -1.41 6.10
C SER A 75 0.63 -2.47 7.10
N GLY A 76 -0.05 -3.51 6.68
CA GLY A 76 -0.38 -4.64 7.56
C GLY A 76 -1.81 -5.11 7.44
N SER A 77 -2.50 -5.26 8.56
CA SER A 77 -3.82 -5.91 8.63
C SER A 77 -4.99 -5.02 8.20
N GLY A 78 -4.77 -3.75 7.93
CA GLY A 78 -5.80 -2.80 7.50
C GLY A 78 -5.25 -1.56 6.82
N GLU A 79 -6.00 -0.45 6.84
CA GLU A 79 -5.61 0.82 6.22
C GLU A 79 -4.85 1.72 7.20
N PRO A 80 -3.56 1.98 6.98
CA PRO A 80 -2.75 2.78 7.93
C PRO A 80 -3.24 4.20 8.15
N THR A 81 -3.82 4.84 7.12
CA THR A 81 -4.30 6.22 7.19
C THR A 81 -5.52 6.39 8.12
N LEU A 82 -6.14 5.30 8.56
CA LEU A 82 -7.17 5.32 9.61
C LEU A 82 -6.59 5.69 10.99
N SER A 83 -5.29 5.47 11.21
CA SER A 83 -4.67 5.82 12.49
C SER A 83 -4.46 7.34 12.61
N LEU A 84 -4.95 7.93 13.70
CA LEU A 84 -4.67 9.33 14.06
C LEU A 84 -3.23 9.55 14.53
N ASP A 85 -2.49 8.48 14.78
CA ASP A 85 -1.10 8.55 15.24
C ASP A 85 -0.08 8.40 14.12
N LEU A 86 -0.52 8.30 12.83
CA LEU A 86 0.35 8.16 11.66
C LEU A 86 1.48 9.21 11.64
N GLY A 87 1.12 10.50 11.72
CA GLY A 87 2.08 11.59 11.67
C GLY A 87 2.99 11.62 12.90
N ASN A 88 2.44 11.39 14.10
CA ASN A 88 3.24 11.37 15.33
C ASN A 88 4.24 10.22 15.35
N ILE A 89 3.84 9.03 14.92
CA ILE A 89 4.73 7.86 14.86
C ILE A 89 5.82 8.08 13.81
N SER A 90 5.47 8.59 12.61
CA SER A 90 6.48 8.86 11.57
C SER A 90 7.51 9.90 12.03
N ARG A 91 7.06 10.97 12.70
CA ARG A 91 7.95 11.96 13.31
C ARG A 91 8.87 11.32 14.35
N ALA A 92 8.31 10.57 15.31
CA ALA A 92 9.09 9.93 16.38
C ALA A 92 10.13 8.94 15.84
N ILE A 93 9.83 8.20 14.77
CA ILE A 93 10.79 7.32 14.09
C ILE A 93 11.99 8.13 13.59
N LYS A 94 11.75 9.28 12.98
CA LYS A 94 12.83 10.13 12.43
C LYS A 94 13.57 10.91 13.52
N GLU A 95 12.85 11.57 14.41
CA GLU A 95 13.41 12.52 15.36
C GLU A 95 13.87 11.86 16.66
N ASP A 96 13.06 10.97 17.25
CA ASP A 96 13.36 10.38 18.56
C ASP A 96 14.23 9.13 18.40
N LEU A 97 13.87 8.21 17.49
CA LEU A 97 14.67 7.00 17.21
C LEU A 97 15.86 7.25 16.28
N LYS A 98 15.98 8.45 15.68
CA LYS A 98 17.07 8.84 14.76
C LYS A 98 17.26 7.89 13.58
N TYR A 99 16.17 7.28 13.09
CA TYR A 99 16.22 6.34 11.98
C TYR A 99 16.65 7.04 10.67
N GLN A 100 17.75 6.55 10.08
CA GLN A 100 18.35 7.13 8.87
C GLN A 100 17.80 6.55 7.56
N GLY A 101 17.08 5.43 7.62
CA GLY A 101 16.38 4.84 6.46
C GLY A 101 15.13 5.62 6.09
N LYS A 102 14.34 5.07 5.18
CA LYS A 102 13.15 5.72 4.64
C LYS A 102 11.86 5.20 5.28
N ILE A 103 10.85 6.06 5.35
CA ILE A 103 9.50 5.67 5.76
C ILE A 103 8.62 5.60 4.53
N CYS A 104 7.93 4.47 4.35
CA CYS A 104 6.96 4.23 3.28
C CYS A 104 5.56 4.09 3.85
N LEU A 105 4.58 4.71 3.20
CA LEU A 105 3.15 4.52 3.45
C LEU A 105 2.53 3.81 2.25
N ILE A 106 1.97 2.61 2.46
CA ILE A 106 1.14 1.91 1.47
C ILE A 106 -0.32 2.16 1.86
N THR A 107 -1.10 2.74 0.96
CA THR A 107 -2.50 3.13 1.24
C THR A 107 -3.43 2.80 0.09
N ASN A 108 -4.67 2.49 0.42
CA ASN A 108 -5.75 2.31 -0.55
C ASN A 108 -6.29 3.64 -1.14
N SER A 109 -5.69 4.75 -0.78
CA SER A 109 -5.93 6.11 -1.29
C SER A 109 -7.21 6.80 -0.82
N LEU A 110 -8.16 6.11 -0.23
CA LEU A 110 -9.49 6.68 0.07
C LEU A 110 -9.41 7.90 1.00
N LEU A 111 -8.58 7.82 2.06
CA LEU A 111 -8.44 8.93 3.03
C LEU A 111 -7.49 10.04 2.58
N LEU A 112 -6.85 9.92 1.42
CA LEU A 112 -6.12 11.04 0.83
C LEU A 112 -7.06 12.21 0.44
N ALA A 113 -8.38 11.96 0.38
CA ALA A 113 -9.39 13.01 0.24
C ALA A 113 -9.52 13.93 1.48
N ASP A 114 -9.00 13.50 2.65
CA ASP A 114 -8.96 14.31 3.87
C ASP A 114 -7.71 15.22 3.87
N GLU A 115 -7.94 16.52 3.76
CA GLU A 115 -6.88 17.53 3.75
C GLU A 115 -6.05 17.56 5.05
N ASN A 116 -6.62 17.12 6.18
CA ASN A 116 -5.88 17.05 7.44
C ASN A 116 -4.82 15.96 7.41
N LEU A 117 -5.07 14.85 6.71
CA LEU A 117 -4.08 13.79 6.53
C LEU A 117 -2.82 14.31 5.82
N MET A 118 -2.94 15.28 4.91
CA MET A 118 -1.79 15.83 4.18
C MET A 118 -0.72 16.42 5.12
N LYS A 119 -1.11 16.95 6.28
CA LYS A 119 -0.19 17.50 7.29
C LYS A 119 0.60 16.42 8.03
N GLU A 120 0.08 15.19 8.05
CA GLU A 120 0.70 14.05 8.72
C GLU A 120 1.75 13.35 7.85
N LEU A 121 1.86 13.72 6.57
CA LEU A 121 2.75 13.08 5.60
C LEU A 121 4.17 13.64 5.59
N GLU A 122 4.47 14.65 6.39
CA GLU A 122 5.75 15.38 6.38
C GLU A 122 6.97 14.47 6.52
N TYR A 123 6.90 13.43 7.37
CA TYR A 123 8.00 12.50 7.63
C TYR A 123 7.94 11.23 6.79
N ILE A 124 7.00 11.14 5.84
CA ILE A 124 6.88 10.02 4.90
C ILE A 124 7.75 10.28 3.68
N ASP A 125 8.75 9.42 3.43
CA ASP A 125 9.66 9.57 2.29
C ASP A 125 9.04 9.06 0.98
N LEU A 126 8.14 8.08 1.08
CA LEU A 126 7.48 7.43 -0.05
C LEU A 126 6.02 7.12 0.28
N ILE A 127 5.11 7.53 -0.58
CA ILE A 127 3.72 7.06 -0.57
C ILE A 127 3.49 6.14 -1.77
N VAL A 128 2.83 5.01 -1.50
CA VAL A 128 2.36 4.06 -2.52
C VAL A 128 0.82 4.06 -2.50
N PRO A 129 0.19 5.04 -3.16
CA PRO A 129 -1.27 5.10 -3.27
C PRO A 129 -1.77 4.16 -4.36
N THR A 130 -2.87 3.44 -4.08
CA THR A 130 -3.49 2.51 -5.02
C THR A 130 -4.52 3.24 -5.90
N LEU A 131 -4.43 3.03 -7.23
CA LEU A 131 -5.35 3.55 -8.25
C LEU A 131 -5.77 2.44 -9.22
N ASN A 132 -6.74 1.62 -8.84
CA ASN A 132 -7.12 0.43 -9.61
C ASN A 132 -8.12 0.74 -10.74
N THR A 133 -8.90 1.79 -10.60
CA THR A 133 -9.92 2.23 -11.56
C THR A 133 -10.42 3.63 -11.21
N LEU A 134 -11.05 4.27 -12.17
CA LEU A 134 -11.80 5.52 -12.02
C LEU A 134 -13.28 5.37 -12.42
N THR A 135 -13.74 4.13 -12.60
CA THR A 135 -15.12 3.78 -12.92
C THR A 135 -15.82 3.25 -11.68
N GLN A 136 -16.97 3.81 -11.31
CA GLN A 136 -17.70 3.47 -10.09
C GLN A 136 -18.03 1.98 -9.99
N ASP A 137 -18.59 1.40 -11.03
CA ASP A 137 -18.99 -0.03 -11.03
C ASP A 137 -17.80 -0.97 -10.81
N ILE A 138 -16.63 -0.65 -11.40
CA ILE A 138 -15.40 -1.41 -11.21
C ILE A 138 -14.87 -1.20 -9.80
N PHE A 139 -14.91 0.03 -9.29
CA PHE A 139 -14.52 0.35 -7.92
C PHE A 139 -15.33 -0.45 -6.91
N GLU A 140 -16.66 -0.43 -7.01
CA GLU A 140 -17.54 -1.22 -6.12
C GLU A 140 -17.26 -2.71 -6.19
N LYS A 141 -17.02 -3.25 -7.38
CA LYS A 141 -16.69 -4.66 -7.59
C LYS A 141 -15.38 -5.06 -6.94
N ILE A 142 -14.32 -4.23 -7.06
CA ILE A 142 -12.97 -4.55 -6.57
C ILE A 142 -12.85 -4.35 -5.07
N VAL A 143 -13.29 -3.20 -4.55
CA VAL A 143 -12.98 -2.80 -3.18
C VAL A 143 -14.16 -2.85 -2.24
N ARG A 144 -15.37 -3.13 -2.75
CA ARG A 144 -16.61 -3.28 -1.95
C ARG A 144 -16.71 -2.23 -0.85
N PRO A 145 -16.80 -0.95 -1.22
CA PRO A 145 -16.81 0.15 -0.27
C PRO A 145 -18.10 0.19 0.56
N ASP A 146 -18.13 1.03 1.58
CA ASP A 146 -19.40 1.45 2.20
C ASP A 146 -20.22 2.24 1.16
N TYR A 147 -21.56 2.14 1.22
CA TYR A 147 -22.48 2.81 0.28
C TYR A 147 -22.34 4.35 0.23
N ARG A 148 -21.70 4.94 1.24
CA ARG A 148 -21.40 6.38 1.31
C ARG A 148 -20.13 6.78 0.60
N THR A 149 -19.39 5.82 0.05
CA THR A 149 -18.07 6.01 -0.54
C THR A 149 -18.15 5.81 -2.04
N SER A 150 -17.57 6.73 -2.79
CA SER A 150 -17.50 6.66 -4.26
C SER A 150 -16.06 6.70 -4.76
N VAL A 151 -15.87 6.45 -6.05
CA VAL A 151 -14.57 6.58 -6.69
C VAL A 151 -14.07 8.03 -6.75
N GLU A 152 -14.96 8.98 -6.54
CA GLU A 152 -14.61 10.41 -6.52
C GLU A 152 -13.73 10.79 -5.33
N GLU A 153 -13.84 10.07 -4.19
CA GLU A 153 -12.90 10.24 -3.07
C GLU A 153 -11.48 9.84 -3.48
N ILE A 154 -11.32 8.81 -4.33
CA ILE A 154 -10.00 8.44 -4.87
C ILE A 154 -9.46 9.56 -5.76
N ARG A 155 -10.27 10.10 -6.70
CA ARG A 155 -9.88 11.25 -7.55
C ARG A 155 -9.45 12.44 -6.71
N LYS A 156 -10.31 12.84 -5.77
CA LYS A 156 -10.04 13.94 -4.84
C LYS A 156 -8.75 13.70 -4.05
N GLY A 157 -8.53 12.48 -3.59
CA GLY A 157 -7.33 12.11 -2.85
C GLY A 157 -6.03 12.33 -3.63
N PHE A 158 -5.99 11.92 -4.89
CA PHE A 158 -4.84 12.16 -5.76
C PHE A 158 -4.63 13.66 -6.04
N ILE A 159 -5.70 14.42 -6.28
CA ILE A 159 -5.65 15.87 -6.47
C ILE A 159 -5.13 16.57 -5.19
N ASN A 160 -5.65 16.21 -4.03
CA ASN A 160 -5.19 16.77 -2.75
C ASN A 160 -3.70 16.48 -2.50
N LEU A 161 -3.26 15.22 -2.73
CA LEU A 161 -1.86 14.85 -2.59
C LEU A 161 -0.97 15.67 -3.54
N ASN A 162 -1.40 15.85 -4.79
CA ASN A 162 -0.70 16.63 -5.80
C ASN A 162 -0.54 18.10 -5.40
N ASN A 163 -1.60 18.69 -4.84
CA ASN A 163 -1.65 20.10 -4.46
C ASN A 163 -1.10 20.35 -3.04
N SER A 164 -0.76 19.29 -2.31
CA SER A 164 -0.24 19.39 -0.96
C SER A 164 1.23 19.84 -0.93
N LYS A 165 1.75 20.12 0.28
CA LYS A 165 3.18 20.39 0.51
C LYS A 165 4.04 19.12 0.57
N TYR A 166 3.47 17.96 0.29
CA TYR A 166 4.22 16.72 0.31
C TYR A 166 5.31 16.71 -0.76
N THR A 167 6.56 16.50 -0.34
CA THR A 167 7.75 16.51 -1.21
C THR A 167 8.37 15.14 -1.42
N GLY A 168 7.89 14.12 -0.70
CA GLY A 168 8.36 12.75 -0.85
C GLY A 168 7.99 12.14 -2.20
N LYS A 169 8.45 10.92 -2.44
CA LYS A 169 8.16 10.17 -3.67
C LYS A 169 6.74 9.62 -3.68
N ILE A 170 6.16 9.53 -4.88
CA ILE A 170 4.86 8.93 -5.12
C ILE A 170 5.02 7.80 -6.13
N TRP A 171 4.73 6.55 -5.70
CA TRP A 171 4.69 5.39 -6.60
C TRP A 171 3.25 4.89 -6.68
N ILE A 172 2.56 5.21 -7.77
CA ILE A 172 1.16 4.79 -7.96
C ILE A 172 1.12 3.28 -8.20
N GLU A 173 0.37 2.56 -7.36
CA GLU A 173 0.11 1.14 -7.58
C GLU A 173 -1.20 0.95 -8.35
N ILE A 174 -1.15 0.17 -9.43
CA ILE A 174 -2.33 -0.35 -10.14
C ILE A 174 -2.35 -1.86 -9.94
N PHE A 175 -3.28 -2.34 -9.11
CA PHE A 175 -3.46 -3.77 -8.87
C PHE A 175 -4.48 -4.32 -9.87
N ILE A 176 -4.01 -5.18 -10.78
CA ILE A 176 -4.78 -5.66 -11.94
C ILE A 176 -5.34 -7.05 -11.64
N LEU A 177 -6.64 -7.21 -11.85
CA LEU A 177 -7.39 -8.45 -11.69
C LEU A 177 -8.00 -8.88 -13.02
N GLU A 178 -7.78 -10.14 -13.41
CA GLU A 178 -8.30 -10.69 -14.64
C GLU A 178 -9.83 -10.61 -14.70
N ASN A 179 -10.37 -10.13 -15.83
CA ASN A 179 -11.81 -9.95 -16.07
C ASN A 179 -12.54 -9.00 -15.09
N VAL A 180 -11.79 -8.15 -14.38
CA VAL A 180 -12.36 -7.18 -13.45
C VAL A 180 -12.00 -5.75 -13.86
N ASN A 181 -10.71 -5.40 -13.86
CA ASN A 181 -10.23 -4.07 -14.23
C ASN A 181 -9.13 -4.11 -15.31
N ASP A 182 -9.01 -5.21 -16.03
CA ASP A 182 -8.00 -5.46 -17.06
C ASP A 182 -8.41 -4.97 -18.48
N SER A 183 -9.48 -4.17 -18.58
CA SER A 183 -9.91 -3.62 -19.86
C SER A 183 -9.00 -2.47 -20.33
N ASP A 184 -8.78 -2.38 -21.65
CA ASP A 184 -8.01 -1.28 -22.26
C ASP A 184 -8.55 0.08 -21.86
N LYS A 185 -9.90 0.22 -21.82
CA LYS A 185 -10.58 1.45 -21.40
C LYS A 185 -10.19 1.87 -19.99
N ASN A 186 -10.08 0.94 -19.03
CA ASN A 186 -9.69 1.27 -17.66
C ASN A 186 -8.32 1.94 -17.60
N PHE A 187 -7.34 1.44 -18.35
CA PHE A 187 -5.99 2.00 -18.40
C PHE A 187 -5.95 3.36 -19.10
N VAL A 188 -6.74 3.52 -20.17
CA VAL A 188 -6.89 4.83 -20.85
C VAL A 188 -7.54 5.85 -19.92
N ASP A 189 -8.58 5.49 -19.17
CA ASP A 189 -9.24 6.39 -18.21
C ASP A 189 -8.28 6.82 -17.10
N ILE A 190 -7.47 5.89 -16.56
CA ILE A 190 -6.42 6.20 -15.57
C ILE A 190 -5.38 7.17 -16.17
N ALA A 191 -4.89 6.88 -17.38
CA ALA A 191 -3.89 7.72 -18.02
C ALA A 191 -4.43 9.14 -18.28
N ASN A 192 -5.64 9.25 -18.77
CA ASN A 192 -6.30 10.54 -19.01
C ASN A 192 -6.44 11.35 -17.72
N PHE A 193 -6.84 10.73 -16.63
CA PHE A 193 -6.95 11.39 -15.33
C PHE A 193 -5.59 11.89 -14.83
N LEU A 194 -4.57 11.05 -14.84
CA LEU A 194 -3.23 11.45 -14.38
C LEU A 194 -2.67 12.62 -15.19
N LYS A 195 -2.95 12.68 -16.49
CA LYS A 195 -2.54 13.76 -17.38
C LYS A 195 -3.39 15.02 -17.21
N SER A 196 -4.71 14.88 -17.25
CA SER A 196 -5.62 16.05 -17.20
C SER A 196 -5.50 16.84 -15.90
N GLU A 197 -5.29 16.12 -14.77
CA GLU A 197 -5.09 16.73 -13.46
C GLU A 197 -3.61 17.04 -13.16
N ASN A 198 -2.72 16.78 -14.14
CA ASN A 198 -1.27 16.94 -13.99
C ASN A 198 -0.74 16.31 -12.68
N ILE A 199 -1.18 15.07 -12.38
CA ILE A 199 -0.84 14.36 -11.16
C ILE A 199 0.65 14.00 -11.17
N ARG A 200 1.37 14.46 -10.16
CA ARG A 200 2.78 14.13 -9.94
C ARG A 200 2.93 12.69 -9.47
N TYR A 201 3.85 11.98 -10.08
CA TYR A 201 4.32 10.67 -9.63
C TYR A 201 5.77 10.43 -10.05
N ASP A 202 6.49 9.59 -9.32
CA ASP A 202 7.85 9.17 -9.67
C ASP A 202 7.85 7.82 -10.41
N LYS A 203 6.84 6.98 -10.16
CA LYS A 203 6.72 5.64 -10.75
C LYS A 203 5.27 5.17 -10.76
N ILE A 204 4.92 4.35 -11.74
CA ILE A 204 3.69 3.55 -11.75
C ILE A 204 4.09 2.08 -11.61
N GLN A 205 3.46 1.36 -10.69
CA GLN A 205 3.72 -0.05 -10.43
C GLN A 205 2.50 -0.89 -10.80
N LEU A 206 2.64 -1.75 -11.79
CA LEU A 206 1.63 -2.74 -12.16
C LEU A 206 1.84 -3.98 -11.32
N ASN A 207 0.84 -4.33 -10.54
CA ASN A 207 0.85 -5.48 -9.63
C ASN A 207 -0.35 -6.38 -9.91
N THR A 208 -0.28 -7.64 -9.49
CA THR A 208 -1.37 -8.60 -9.58
C THR A 208 -1.31 -9.57 -8.41
N ILE A 209 -2.20 -10.54 -8.36
CA ILE A 209 -2.27 -11.57 -7.33
C ILE A 209 -0.98 -12.39 -7.34
N ASP A 210 -0.35 -12.46 -6.17
CA ASP A 210 0.81 -13.30 -5.90
C ASP A 210 0.52 -14.31 -4.78
N ARG A 211 -0.47 -14.00 -3.93
CA ARG A 211 -0.98 -14.84 -2.86
C ARG A 211 -2.49 -14.83 -2.85
N VAL A 212 -3.07 -15.90 -2.30
CA VAL A 212 -4.53 -16.00 -2.15
C VAL A 212 -5.06 -14.86 -1.30
N GLY A 213 -6.03 -14.14 -1.84
CA GLY A 213 -6.71 -13.03 -1.18
C GLY A 213 -7.99 -13.45 -0.46
N ALA A 214 -8.85 -12.46 -0.17
CA ALA A 214 -10.15 -12.67 0.46
C ALA A 214 -11.04 -13.59 -0.37
N GLU A 215 -11.03 -13.45 -1.69
CA GLU A 215 -11.67 -14.37 -2.62
C GLU A 215 -10.63 -15.33 -3.22
N ARG A 216 -10.87 -16.63 -3.03
CA ARG A 216 -9.91 -17.68 -3.39
C ARG A 216 -9.86 -17.98 -4.88
N ASP A 217 -10.93 -17.67 -5.61
CA ASP A 217 -11.08 -18.00 -7.02
C ASP A 217 -10.48 -16.95 -7.96
N LEU A 218 -10.00 -15.83 -7.41
CA LEU A 218 -9.33 -14.80 -8.18
C LEU A 218 -7.99 -15.32 -8.72
N LYS A 219 -7.73 -14.99 -9.98
CA LYS A 219 -6.50 -15.39 -10.66
C LYS A 219 -5.62 -14.17 -10.95
N ALA A 220 -4.31 -14.39 -10.91
CA ALA A 220 -3.35 -13.44 -11.41
C ALA A 220 -3.61 -13.21 -12.91
N ILE A 221 -3.47 -11.97 -13.36
CA ILE A 221 -3.48 -11.65 -14.78
C ILE A 221 -2.24 -12.28 -15.46
N SER A 222 -2.38 -12.74 -16.69
CA SER A 222 -1.23 -13.26 -17.44
C SER A 222 -0.17 -12.19 -17.72
N PHE A 223 1.08 -12.62 -17.88
CA PHE A 223 2.19 -11.70 -18.17
C PHE A 223 1.95 -10.89 -19.44
N ASP A 224 1.42 -11.52 -20.50
CA ASP A 224 1.11 -10.83 -21.76
C ASP A 224 0.06 -9.73 -21.59
N LYS A 225 -0.96 -9.97 -20.76
CA LYS A 225 -1.98 -8.96 -20.45
C LYS A 225 -1.42 -7.80 -19.62
N ILE A 226 -0.53 -8.07 -18.65
CA ILE A 226 0.09 -6.98 -17.87
C ILE A 226 1.07 -6.17 -18.73
N LEU A 227 1.77 -6.81 -19.69
CA LEU A 227 2.57 -6.12 -20.70
C LEU A 227 1.70 -5.24 -21.61
N LYS A 228 0.52 -5.73 -22.01
CA LYS A 228 -0.45 -4.94 -22.79
C LYS A 228 -0.91 -3.72 -21.98
N ALA A 229 -1.24 -3.89 -20.71
CA ALA A 229 -1.61 -2.79 -19.84
C ALA A 229 -0.51 -1.73 -19.74
N LYS A 230 0.74 -2.16 -19.55
CA LYS A 230 1.91 -1.28 -19.57
C LYS A 230 2.01 -0.50 -20.88
N LYS A 231 1.90 -1.19 -22.02
CA LYS A 231 1.96 -0.58 -23.34
C LYS A 231 0.87 0.49 -23.54
N ILE A 232 -0.37 0.21 -23.11
CA ILE A 232 -1.48 1.19 -23.20
C ILE A 232 -1.15 2.46 -22.41
N LEU A 233 -0.63 2.31 -21.19
CA LEU A 233 -0.24 3.45 -20.36
C LEU A 233 0.90 4.26 -21.00
N GLU A 234 1.91 3.57 -21.58
CA GLU A 234 3.04 4.20 -22.28
C GLU A 234 2.57 4.93 -23.58
N GLU A 235 1.68 4.34 -24.36
CA GLU A 235 1.07 4.95 -25.54
C GLU A 235 0.23 6.19 -25.20
N ASN A 236 -0.27 6.26 -23.96
CA ASN A 236 -0.93 7.44 -23.40
C ASN A 236 0.04 8.37 -22.65
N GLU A 237 1.33 8.34 -22.97
CA GLU A 237 2.38 9.27 -22.51
C GLU A 237 2.71 9.18 -21.02
N LEU A 238 2.37 8.08 -20.35
CA LEU A 238 2.83 7.83 -18.99
C LEU A 238 4.21 7.16 -19.00
N HIS A 239 5.04 7.47 -18.01
CA HIS A 239 6.44 7.06 -17.95
C HIS A 239 6.77 6.31 -16.65
N ASN A 240 7.97 5.72 -16.57
CA ASN A 240 8.47 5.02 -15.38
C ASN A 240 7.52 3.92 -14.89
N ILE A 241 7.02 3.08 -15.81
CA ILE A 241 6.09 2.00 -15.51
C ILE A 241 6.86 0.70 -15.27
N GLU A 242 6.72 0.16 -14.07
CA GLU A 242 7.35 -1.07 -13.61
C GLU A 242 6.31 -2.17 -13.40
N ILE A 243 6.61 -3.38 -13.82
CA ILE A 243 5.84 -4.58 -13.48
C ILE A 243 6.48 -5.20 -12.24
N ILE A 244 5.70 -5.39 -11.18
CA ILE A 244 6.19 -5.98 -9.95
C ILE A 244 6.40 -7.48 -10.15
N LYS A 245 7.63 -7.94 -9.94
CA LYS A 245 7.99 -9.36 -10.02
C LYS A 245 7.22 -10.18 -8.98
N SER A 246 6.87 -11.41 -9.31
CA SER A 246 6.31 -12.35 -8.33
C SER A 246 7.34 -12.71 -7.24
N LEU A 247 6.87 -13.21 -6.11
CA LEU A 247 7.77 -13.68 -5.03
C LEU A 247 8.67 -14.81 -5.47
N ASN A 248 8.24 -15.61 -6.45
CA ASN A 248 9.03 -16.72 -6.99
C ASN A 248 10.16 -16.23 -7.90
N GLU A 249 10.07 -15.02 -8.44
CA GLU A 249 11.06 -14.40 -9.32
C GLU A 249 12.09 -13.54 -8.58
N LEU A 250 11.97 -13.43 -7.24
CA LEU A 250 13.00 -12.77 -6.44
C LEU A 250 14.27 -13.61 -6.43
N GLU A 251 15.41 -12.97 -6.64
CA GLU A 251 16.71 -13.62 -6.59
C GLU A 251 16.95 -14.28 -5.22
N GLU A 252 17.63 -15.43 -5.21
CA GLU A 252 17.93 -16.19 -3.98
C GLU A 252 18.63 -15.32 -2.93
N ASN A 253 19.49 -14.40 -3.34
CA ASN A 253 20.18 -13.47 -2.45
C ASN A 253 19.22 -12.55 -1.66
N GLN A 254 18.05 -12.24 -2.20
CA GLN A 254 17.00 -11.50 -1.52
C GLN A 254 16.18 -12.39 -0.56
N LYS A 255 16.15 -13.71 -0.81
CA LYS A 255 15.48 -14.70 0.04
C LYS A 255 16.32 -15.08 1.27
N ILE A 256 17.64 -15.08 1.15
CA ILE A 256 18.59 -15.57 2.17
C ILE A 256 18.74 -14.63 3.38
N GLN A 257 18.42 -13.33 3.23
CA GLN A 257 18.56 -12.37 4.33
C GLN A 257 17.44 -12.43 5.37
N VAL A 258 16.43 -13.27 5.17
CA VAL A 258 15.32 -13.45 6.10
C VAL A 258 15.47 -14.80 6.80
N ASN A 259 15.72 -14.78 8.11
CA ASN A 259 15.73 -15.97 8.93
C ASN A 259 14.40 -16.74 8.76
N GLN A 260 14.46 -18.07 8.54
CA GLN A 260 13.28 -18.93 8.35
C GLN A 260 12.28 -18.79 9.51
N GLU A 261 12.77 -18.60 10.75
CA GLU A 261 11.95 -18.34 11.94
C GLU A 261 11.10 -17.07 11.80
N LEU A 262 11.63 -16.03 11.14
CA LEU A 262 10.92 -14.78 10.87
C LEU A 262 9.78 -14.98 9.86
N LEU A 263 10.04 -15.77 8.80
CA LEU A 263 9.03 -16.14 7.80
C LEU A 263 7.91 -16.99 8.40
N ASP A 264 8.25 -17.93 9.28
CA ASP A 264 7.28 -18.79 9.93
C ASP A 264 6.43 -18.02 10.96
N ASN A 265 7.02 -17.08 11.67
CA ASN A 265 6.29 -16.14 12.54
C ASN A 265 5.32 -15.23 11.75
N MET A 266 5.69 -14.80 10.54
CA MET A 266 4.80 -14.04 9.66
C MET A 266 3.64 -14.89 9.16
N LYS A 267 3.89 -16.15 8.79
CA LYS A 267 2.82 -17.09 8.38
C LYS A 267 1.86 -17.38 9.53
N GLN A 268 2.36 -17.59 10.73
CA GLN A 268 1.52 -17.81 11.92
C GLN A 268 0.66 -16.58 12.23
N LYS A 269 1.20 -15.36 12.23
CA LYS A 269 0.39 -14.13 12.42
C LYS A 269 -0.78 -14.01 11.42
N ARG A 270 -0.60 -14.47 10.18
CA ARG A 270 -1.66 -14.43 9.15
C ARG A 270 -2.72 -15.52 9.32
N LEU A 271 -2.38 -16.65 9.98
CA LEU A 271 -3.31 -17.76 10.21
C LEU A 271 -4.20 -17.54 11.45
N TYR A 272 -3.78 -16.71 12.41
CA TYR A 272 -4.50 -16.41 13.65
C TYR A 272 -5.19 -15.03 13.65
N GLN A 273 -5.23 -14.32 12.50
CA GLN A 273 -6.00 -13.10 12.23
C GLN A 273 -7.21 -13.41 11.32
#